data_2973b4477e24c20ddf3be1a79ce40aa3
#
_entry.id   2973b4477e24c20ddf3be1a79ce40aa3
#
_cell.length_a   1.000
_cell.length_b   1.000
_cell.length_c   1.000
_cell.angle_alpha   90.00
_cell.angle_beta   90.00
_cell.angle_gamma   90.00
#
_symmetry.space_group_name_H-M   'P 1'
#
loop_
_entity.id
_entity.type
_entity.pdbx_description
1 polymer ?
#
loop_
_entity_poly.entity_id
_entity_poly.type
_entity_poly.pdbx_seq_one_letter_code
_entity_poly.pdbx_strand_id
1 'polypeptide(L)'
;TASNFVSKKVDMICAIATPCAMAAYNATMNTDIPVIYTAVSDPVEAGLANEDGTPVGNITGTSDALAVDAQLKMIREVLPEAKTIGIIYTTSEANSISPIAEYKALAGNYGFEIVDSGVTAMSEVALAAADVASKVDCITNLTDNTVVSALQTVLDEANKAGIPVFGSEVEQVKAGCVASMGLEYIELGKQTGKMAAKVLKGEAKASELNFEVISEPSLYVNFAAAEKIGLELPENYKTDAYQSFDEIVVQ
;
A
#
# COMPACT_ATOMS: atom_id res chain seq x y z
N THR A 1 -10.15 -18.74 8.96
CA THR A 1 -11.25 -18.39 8.02
C THR A 1 -11.08 -19.16 6.71
N ALA A 2 -9.92 -19.17 6.02
CA ALA A 2 -9.70 -19.83 4.73
C ALA A 2 -10.03 -21.34 4.79
N SER A 3 -9.55 -22.06 5.81
CA SER A 3 -9.84 -23.49 6.00
C SER A 3 -11.35 -23.78 6.15
N ASN A 4 -12.12 -22.83 6.70
CA ASN A 4 -13.57 -22.98 6.78
C ASN A 4 -14.25 -22.89 5.41
N PHE A 5 -13.75 -22.02 4.52
CA PHE A 5 -14.22 -21.95 3.14
C PHE A 5 -13.92 -23.25 2.38
N VAL A 6 -12.72 -23.80 2.55
CA VAL A 6 -12.35 -25.09 1.98
C VAL A 6 -13.29 -26.21 2.46
N SER A 7 -13.55 -26.28 3.77
CA SER A 7 -14.48 -27.26 4.36
C SER A 7 -15.91 -27.13 3.83
N LYS A 8 -16.33 -25.91 3.47
CA LYS A 8 -17.64 -25.63 2.87
C LYS A 8 -17.67 -25.89 1.36
N LYS A 9 -16.54 -26.21 0.76
CA LYS A 9 -16.40 -26.45 -0.69
C LYS A 9 -16.96 -25.29 -1.51
N VAL A 10 -16.55 -24.06 -1.19
CA VAL A 10 -16.92 -22.87 -1.97
C VAL A 10 -16.36 -22.96 -3.39
N ASP A 11 -17.02 -22.33 -4.35
CA ASP A 11 -16.60 -22.37 -5.76
C ASP A 11 -15.35 -21.52 -6.02
N MET A 12 -15.06 -20.54 -5.16
CA MET A 12 -13.92 -19.62 -5.26
C MET A 12 -13.68 -18.93 -3.92
N ILE A 13 -12.43 -18.52 -3.66
CA ILE A 13 -12.10 -17.61 -2.56
C ILE A 13 -11.59 -16.30 -3.17
N CYS A 14 -12.26 -15.18 -2.84
CA CYS A 14 -11.72 -13.85 -3.08
C CYS A 14 -11.00 -13.38 -1.82
N ALA A 15 -9.70 -13.05 -1.96
CA ALA A 15 -8.85 -12.64 -0.85
C ALA A 15 -8.39 -11.18 -1.03
N ILE A 16 -8.52 -10.37 0.02
CA ILE A 16 -8.10 -8.97 0.02
C ILE A 16 -6.86 -8.82 0.86
N ALA A 17 -5.84 -8.16 0.34
CA ALA A 17 -4.52 -7.94 0.92
C ALA A 17 -3.62 -9.19 0.97
N THR A 18 -2.32 -8.96 1.00
CA THR A 18 -1.28 -10.00 0.89
C THR A 18 -1.40 -11.11 1.95
N PRO A 19 -1.57 -10.81 3.25
CA PRO A 19 -1.67 -11.88 4.27
C PRO A 19 -2.90 -12.78 4.07
N CYS A 20 -4.03 -12.20 3.61
CA CYS A 20 -5.24 -12.97 3.34
C CYS A 20 -5.08 -13.85 2.09
N ALA A 21 -4.44 -13.32 1.04
CA ALA A 21 -4.17 -14.07 -0.18
C ALA A 21 -3.24 -15.26 0.07
N MET A 22 -2.16 -15.06 0.81
CA MET A 22 -1.24 -16.14 1.23
C MET A 22 -1.96 -17.21 2.07
N ALA A 23 -2.79 -16.78 3.03
CA ALA A 23 -3.55 -17.72 3.86
C ALA A 23 -4.60 -18.50 3.05
N ALA A 24 -5.25 -17.87 2.07
CA ALA A 24 -6.20 -18.52 1.18
C ALA A 24 -5.50 -19.54 0.28
N TYR A 25 -4.38 -19.16 -0.33
CA TYR A 25 -3.59 -20.05 -1.18
C TYR A 25 -3.09 -21.27 -0.40
N ASN A 26 -2.47 -21.06 0.76
CA ASN A 26 -2.00 -22.16 1.61
C ASN A 26 -3.11 -23.16 1.99
N ALA A 27 -4.32 -22.65 2.24
CA ALA A 27 -5.47 -23.49 2.57
C ALA A 27 -5.99 -24.29 1.35
N THR A 28 -5.82 -23.78 0.13
CA THR A 28 -6.39 -24.36 -1.11
C THR A 28 -5.40 -25.18 -1.92
N MET A 29 -4.11 -25.23 -1.58
CA MET A 29 -3.04 -25.89 -2.35
C MET A 29 -3.35 -27.34 -2.79
N ASN A 30 -4.15 -28.09 -2.01
CA ASN A 30 -4.53 -29.46 -2.28
C ASN A 30 -6.03 -29.59 -2.66
N THR A 31 -6.59 -28.56 -3.25
CA THR A 31 -8.00 -28.50 -3.69
C THR A 31 -8.09 -27.88 -5.09
N ASP A 32 -9.25 -28.03 -5.74
CA ASP A 32 -9.54 -27.38 -7.01
C ASP A 32 -10.13 -25.96 -6.85
N ILE A 33 -10.24 -25.44 -5.62
CA ILE A 33 -10.82 -24.14 -5.34
C ILE A 33 -9.88 -23.04 -5.79
N PRO A 34 -10.25 -22.23 -6.81
CA PRO A 34 -9.43 -21.11 -7.25
C PRO A 34 -9.43 -19.97 -6.23
N VAL A 35 -8.30 -19.28 -6.14
CA VAL A 35 -8.16 -18.04 -5.35
C VAL A 35 -7.98 -16.88 -6.30
N ILE A 36 -8.79 -15.82 -6.11
CA ILE A 36 -8.61 -14.54 -6.79
C ILE A 36 -8.30 -13.49 -5.73
N TYR A 37 -7.12 -12.92 -5.79
CA TYR A 37 -6.74 -11.87 -4.84
C TYR A 37 -6.93 -10.46 -5.42
N THR A 38 -7.03 -9.49 -4.54
CA THR A 38 -6.97 -8.06 -4.84
C THR A 38 -6.10 -7.36 -3.81
N ALA A 39 -5.48 -6.26 -4.22
CA ALA A 39 -4.60 -5.46 -3.35
C ALA A 39 -3.47 -6.31 -2.72
N VAL A 40 -2.73 -7.02 -3.56
CA VAL A 40 -1.46 -7.67 -3.21
C VAL A 40 -0.34 -6.87 -3.84
N SER A 41 0.44 -6.16 -3.03
CA SER A 41 1.40 -5.18 -3.54
C SER A 41 2.52 -5.82 -4.36
N ASP A 42 3.05 -6.96 -3.91
CA ASP A 42 4.02 -7.75 -4.66
C ASP A 42 3.64 -9.25 -4.64
N PRO A 43 2.96 -9.74 -5.67
CA PRO A 43 2.59 -11.16 -5.76
C PRO A 43 3.78 -12.11 -5.87
N VAL A 44 4.93 -11.65 -6.39
CA VAL A 44 6.14 -12.46 -6.52
C VAL A 44 6.81 -12.64 -5.17
N GLU A 45 7.06 -11.55 -4.43
CA GLU A 45 7.61 -11.58 -3.08
C GLU A 45 6.69 -12.34 -2.11
N ALA A 46 5.38 -12.25 -2.30
CA ALA A 46 4.40 -13.01 -1.54
C ALA A 46 4.35 -14.52 -1.87
N GLY A 47 5.10 -14.99 -2.88
CA GLY A 47 5.08 -16.37 -3.35
C GLY A 47 3.76 -16.79 -4.00
N LEU A 48 3.02 -15.86 -4.59
CA LEU A 48 1.73 -16.08 -5.26
C LEU A 48 1.84 -16.03 -6.79
N ALA A 49 2.97 -15.54 -7.30
CA ALA A 49 3.32 -15.54 -8.73
C ALA A 49 4.81 -15.83 -8.91
N ASN A 50 5.18 -16.28 -10.11
CA ASN A 50 6.57 -16.41 -10.54
C ASN A 50 7.11 -15.04 -11.02
N GLU A 51 8.43 -14.90 -11.19
CA GLU A 51 9.09 -13.67 -11.67
C GLU A 51 8.60 -13.22 -13.06
N ASP A 52 8.12 -14.14 -13.89
CA ASP A 52 7.54 -13.87 -15.22
C ASP A 52 6.04 -13.46 -15.16
N GLY A 53 5.48 -13.33 -13.95
CA GLY A 53 4.09 -12.97 -13.70
C GLY A 53 3.10 -14.15 -13.80
N THR A 54 3.56 -15.35 -14.08
CA THR A 54 2.69 -16.52 -14.13
C THR A 54 2.29 -17.01 -12.74
N PRO A 55 1.09 -17.59 -12.58
CA PRO A 55 0.63 -18.11 -11.28
C PRO A 55 1.49 -19.26 -10.76
N VAL A 56 1.69 -19.37 -9.45
CA VAL A 56 2.36 -20.52 -8.81
C VAL A 56 1.42 -21.72 -8.61
N GLY A 57 0.13 -21.56 -8.88
CA GLY A 57 -0.88 -22.61 -8.71
C GLY A 57 -2.26 -22.10 -9.13
N ASN A 58 -3.33 -22.58 -8.49
CA ASN A 58 -4.69 -22.16 -8.82
C ASN A 58 -5.05 -20.82 -8.15
N ILE A 59 -4.22 -19.80 -8.38
CA ILE A 59 -4.32 -18.47 -7.79
C ILE A 59 -3.86 -17.40 -8.77
N THR A 60 -4.59 -16.29 -8.85
CA THR A 60 -4.23 -15.07 -9.58
C THR A 60 -4.97 -13.88 -8.98
N GLY A 61 -4.81 -12.68 -9.51
CA GLY A 61 -5.53 -11.50 -9.03
C GLY A 61 -4.97 -10.19 -9.53
N THR A 62 -5.11 -9.14 -8.71
CA THR A 62 -4.64 -7.80 -9.04
C THR A 62 -3.68 -7.26 -7.99
N SER A 63 -2.64 -6.57 -8.48
CA SER A 63 -1.64 -5.92 -7.65
C SER A 63 -1.94 -4.43 -7.48
N ASP A 64 -1.71 -3.93 -6.26
CA ASP A 64 -1.67 -2.53 -5.89
C ASP A 64 -0.23 -2.05 -5.64
N ALA A 65 0.71 -2.48 -6.46
CA ALA A 65 2.12 -2.09 -6.37
C ALA A 65 2.25 -0.57 -6.21
N LEU A 66 3.06 -0.14 -5.25
CA LEU A 66 3.27 1.27 -4.96
C LEU A 66 4.05 1.94 -6.09
N ALA A 67 3.64 3.13 -6.48
CA ALA A 67 4.34 3.95 -7.47
C ALA A 67 5.47 4.75 -6.78
N VAL A 68 6.51 4.06 -6.31
CA VAL A 68 7.58 4.61 -5.48
C VAL A 68 8.28 5.80 -6.15
N ASP A 69 8.58 5.69 -7.45
CA ASP A 69 9.21 6.77 -8.21
C ASP A 69 8.33 8.04 -8.24
N ALA A 70 7.04 7.88 -8.54
CA ALA A 70 6.09 8.99 -8.55
C ALA A 70 5.90 9.59 -7.13
N GLN A 71 5.87 8.75 -6.10
CA GLN A 71 5.78 9.17 -4.71
C GLN A 71 7.01 10.00 -4.29
N LEU A 72 8.22 9.54 -4.59
CA LEU A 72 9.46 10.28 -4.30
C LEU A 72 9.51 11.62 -5.03
N LYS A 73 9.07 11.65 -6.30
CA LYS A 73 8.96 12.89 -7.08
C LYS A 73 7.99 13.86 -6.43
N MET A 74 6.80 13.40 -6.04
CA MET A 74 5.78 14.21 -5.36
C MET A 74 6.30 14.74 -4.02
N ILE A 75 6.97 13.91 -3.21
CA ILE A 75 7.57 14.37 -1.94
C ILE A 75 8.62 15.46 -2.21
N ARG A 76 9.45 15.33 -3.25
CA ARG A 76 10.45 16.35 -3.61
C ARG A 76 9.80 17.67 -4.06
N GLU A 77 8.68 17.62 -4.77
CA GLU A 77 7.92 18.81 -5.15
C GLU A 77 7.34 19.54 -3.93
N VAL A 78 6.81 18.80 -2.96
CA VAL A 78 6.24 19.36 -1.72
C VAL A 78 7.30 19.85 -0.76
N LEU A 79 8.44 19.15 -0.66
CA LEU A 79 9.53 19.40 0.29
C LEU A 79 10.87 19.58 -0.44
N PRO A 80 11.12 20.74 -1.09
CA PRO A 80 12.31 20.93 -1.92
C PRO A 80 13.64 20.81 -1.15
N GLU A 81 13.66 21.13 0.15
CA GLU A 81 14.88 21.14 0.98
C GLU A 81 15.05 19.87 1.85
N ALA A 82 14.04 18.98 1.88
CA ALA A 82 14.10 17.77 2.71
C ALA A 82 15.23 16.83 2.21
N LYS A 83 15.84 16.11 3.14
CA LYS A 83 16.95 15.19 2.87
C LYS A 83 16.66 13.77 3.31
N THR A 84 15.76 13.60 4.28
CA THR A 84 15.50 12.31 4.92
C THR A 84 14.03 11.97 4.91
N ILE A 85 13.71 10.72 4.55
CA ILE A 85 12.37 10.17 4.59
C ILE A 85 12.34 8.99 5.57
N GLY A 86 11.43 9.02 6.51
CA GLY A 86 11.16 7.93 7.44
C GLY A 86 10.18 6.91 6.87
N ILE A 87 10.42 5.63 7.11
CA ILE A 87 9.49 4.55 6.79
C ILE A 87 9.40 3.61 7.99
N ILE A 88 8.17 3.35 8.46
CA ILE A 88 7.89 2.35 9.50
C ILE A 88 7.20 1.18 8.82
N TYR A 89 7.61 -0.04 9.12
CA TYR A 89 7.07 -1.22 8.47
C TYR A 89 7.08 -2.46 9.34
N THR A 90 6.22 -3.41 9.04
CA THR A 90 6.16 -4.70 9.73
C THR A 90 7.08 -5.70 9.04
N THR A 91 8.06 -6.21 9.76
CA THR A 91 9.12 -7.08 9.21
C THR A 91 8.60 -8.43 8.68
N SER A 92 7.40 -8.84 9.06
CA SER A 92 6.76 -10.08 8.61
C SER A 92 5.74 -9.89 7.48
N GLU A 93 5.50 -8.65 7.03
CA GLU A 93 4.58 -8.37 5.92
C GLU A 93 5.34 -8.29 4.59
N ALA A 94 5.14 -9.27 3.70
CA ALA A 94 5.79 -9.34 2.39
C ALA A 94 5.49 -8.10 1.52
N ASN A 95 4.27 -7.54 1.63
CA ASN A 95 3.88 -6.28 0.95
C ASN A 95 4.67 -5.05 1.39
N SER A 96 5.49 -5.13 2.44
CA SER A 96 6.34 -4.03 2.90
C SER A 96 7.82 -4.21 2.50
N ILE A 97 8.27 -5.43 2.27
CA ILE A 97 9.68 -5.74 1.99
C ILE A 97 10.13 -5.18 0.64
N SER A 98 9.41 -5.48 -0.42
CA SER A 98 9.72 -5.03 -1.78
C SER A 98 9.68 -3.50 -1.92
N PRO A 99 8.63 -2.77 -1.47
CA PRO A 99 8.61 -1.32 -1.53
C PRO A 99 9.76 -0.64 -0.77
N ILE A 100 10.17 -1.15 0.40
CA ILE A 100 11.31 -0.59 1.13
C ILE A 100 12.60 -0.72 0.34
N ALA A 101 12.83 -1.87 -0.29
CA ALA A 101 13.99 -2.06 -1.15
C ALA A 101 13.99 -1.08 -2.33
N GLU A 102 12.83 -0.84 -2.93
CA GLU A 102 12.64 0.12 -4.02
C GLU A 102 12.86 1.56 -3.56
N TYR A 103 12.29 1.98 -2.42
CA TYR A 103 12.55 3.30 -1.83
C TYR A 103 14.06 3.52 -1.61
N LYS A 104 14.77 2.56 -1.02
CA LYS A 104 16.22 2.65 -0.80
C LYS A 104 17.01 2.73 -2.11
N ALA A 105 16.57 2.04 -3.16
CA ALA A 105 17.23 2.07 -4.46
C ALA A 105 17.02 3.40 -5.20
N LEU A 106 15.82 4.00 -5.09
CA LEU A 106 15.43 5.17 -5.89
C LEU A 106 15.61 6.52 -5.16
N ALA A 107 15.58 6.54 -3.83
CA ALA A 107 15.59 7.78 -3.03
C ALA A 107 16.76 8.70 -3.37
N GLY A 108 17.95 8.14 -3.61
CA GLY A 108 19.14 8.89 -3.97
C GLY A 108 19.01 9.69 -5.27
N ASN A 109 18.19 9.23 -6.23
CA ASN A 109 17.90 9.95 -7.48
C ASN A 109 17.15 11.27 -7.23
N TYR A 110 16.44 11.35 -6.12
CA TYR A 110 15.69 12.52 -5.66
C TYR A 110 16.40 13.28 -4.54
N GLY A 111 17.63 12.89 -4.18
CA GLY A 111 18.42 13.51 -3.11
C GLY A 111 17.91 13.19 -1.71
N PHE A 112 17.25 12.06 -1.53
CA PHE A 112 16.80 11.58 -0.22
C PHE A 112 17.66 10.44 0.31
N GLU A 113 17.70 10.35 1.65
CA GLU A 113 18.13 9.18 2.40
C GLU A 113 16.93 8.57 3.11
N ILE A 114 16.82 7.23 3.11
CA ILE A 114 15.74 6.51 3.80
C ILE A 114 16.20 6.09 5.20
N VAL A 115 15.43 6.46 6.20
CA VAL A 115 15.57 6.02 7.59
C VAL A 115 14.39 5.08 7.90
N ASP A 116 14.63 3.78 7.88
CA ASP A 116 13.57 2.81 8.11
C ASP A 116 13.60 2.21 9.51
N SER A 117 12.43 1.86 10.03
CA SER A 117 12.24 1.20 11.33
C SER A 117 11.29 0.02 11.20
N GLY A 118 11.84 -1.19 11.36
CA GLY A 118 11.05 -2.43 11.36
C GLY A 118 10.41 -2.69 12.72
N VAL A 119 9.11 -3.00 12.70
CA VAL A 119 8.34 -3.44 13.87
C VAL A 119 7.87 -4.88 13.70
N THR A 120 7.58 -5.56 14.80
CA THR A 120 7.04 -6.93 14.78
C THR A 120 5.58 -7.00 15.24
N ALA A 121 5.10 -5.93 15.88
CA ALA A 121 3.73 -5.84 16.39
C ALA A 121 3.26 -4.38 16.45
N MET A 122 1.94 -4.19 16.40
CA MET A 122 1.30 -2.87 16.49
C MET A 122 1.70 -2.09 17.76
N SER A 123 1.96 -2.78 18.87
CA SER A 123 2.39 -2.15 20.13
C SER A 123 3.74 -1.43 20.06
N GLU A 124 4.55 -1.71 19.05
CA GLU A 124 5.87 -1.11 18.85
C GLU A 124 5.78 0.17 17.97
N VAL A 125 4.67 0.37 17.24
CA VAL A 125 4.52 1.45 16.27
C VAL A 125 4.68 2.82 16.90
N ALA A 126 4.12 3.05 18.10
CA ALA A 126 4.23 4.33 18.78
C ALA A 126 5.68 4.74 19.06
N LEU A 127 6.48 3.80 19.56
CA LEU A 127 7.89 4.04 19.86
C LEU A 127 8.71 4.23 18.58
N ALA A 128 8.46 3.41 17.56
CA ALA A 128 9.10 3.54 16.25
C ALA A 128 8.76 4.87 15.58
N ALA A 129 7.49 5.31 15.64
CA ALA A 129 7.04 6.58 15.08
C ALA A 129 7.70 7.78 15.76
N ALA A 130 7.77 7.78 17.10
CA ALA A 130 8.45 8.83 17.85
C ALA A 130 9.97 8.90 17.53
N ASP A 131 10.61 7.73 17.46
CA ASP A 131 12.05 7.64 17.14
C ASP A 131 12.34 8.11 15.71
N VAL A 132 11.59 7.61 14.73
CA VAL A 132 11.74 8.01 13.32
C VAL A 132 11.45 9.49 13.13
N ALA A 133 10.32 10.00 13.65
CA ALA A 133 9.92 11.39 13.51
C ALA A 133 10.96 12.37 14.07
N SER A 134 11.78 11.95 15.05
CA SER A 134 12.86 12.79 15.62
C SER A 134 14.11 12.91 14.71
N LYS A 135 14.19 12.14 13.62
CA LYS A 135 15.40 11.98 12.80
C LYS A 135 15.20 12.36 11.33
N VAL A 136 13.96 12.61 10.90
CA VAL A 136 13.64 12.76 9.49
C VAL A 136 12.85 14.04 9.20
N ASP A 137 12.87 14.45 7.93
CA ASP A 137 12.15 15.63 7.46
C ASP A 137 10.68 15.33 7.15
N CYS A 138 10.36 14.08 6.83
CA CYS A 138 8.99 13.59 6.61
C CYS A 138 8.91 12.07 6.80
N ILE A 139 7.70 11.55 6.95
CA ILE A 139 7.42 10.11 6.93
C ILE A 139 6.63 9.80 5.66
N THR A 140 6.92 8.67 4.99
CA THR A 140 6.04 8.07 3.98
C THR A 140 5.59 6.69 4.42
N ASN A 141 4.29 6.44 4.34
CA ASN A 141 3.72 5.16 4.71
C ASN A 141 3.71 4.20 3.51
N LEU A 142 3.66 2.92 3.82
CA LEU A 142 3.39 1.83 2.89
C LEU A 142 1.94 1.35 3.04
N THR A 143 1.54 0.36 2.24
CA THR A 143 0.31 -0.41 2.41
C THR A 143 0.50 -1.54 3.47
N ASP A 144 1.21 -1.22 4.54
CA ASP A 144 1.48 -2.11 5.68
C ASP A 144 0.25 -2.20 6.59
N ASN A 145 -0.35 -3.38 6.72
CA ASN A 145 -1.61 -3.54 7.43
C ASN A 145 -1.51 -3.19 8.93
N THR A 146 -0.39 -3.51 9.56
CA THR A 146 -0.16 -3.24 10.98
C THR A 146 0.05 -1.75 11.22
N VAL A 147 0.89 -1.11 10.42
CA VAL A 147 1.18 0.33 10.54
C VAL A 147 -0.05 1.17 10.20
N VAL A 148 -0.78 0.82 9.12
CA VAL A 148 -2.03 1.49 8.73
C VAL A 148 -3.09 1.38 9.83
N SER A 149 -3.20 0.23 10.49
CA SER A 149 -4.10 0.07 11.65
C SER A 149 -3.72 0.95 12.84
N ALA A 150 -2.47 1.44 12.89
CA ALA A 150 -1.96 2.37 13.90
C ALA A 150 -1.68 3.78 13.32
N LEU A 151 -2.24 4.11 12.15
CA LEU A 151 -1.93 5.34 11.42
C LEU A 151 -2.10 6.60 12.26
N GLN A 152 -3.16 6.67 13.07
CA GLN A 152 -3.38 7.84 13.94
C GLN A 152 -2.20 8.06 14.90
N THR A 153 -1.62 6.98 15.41
CA THR A 153 -0.43 7.06 16.28
C THR A 153 0.78 7.63 15.53
N VAL A 154 1.00 7.20 14.28
CA VAL A 154 2.08 7.74 13.43
C VAL A 154 1.87 9.23 13.17
N LEU A 155 0.63 9.62 12.81
CA LEU A 155 0.26 11.02 12.58
C LEU A 155 0.46 11.89 13.85
N ASP A 156 0.10 11.37 15.02
CA ASP A 156 0.24 12.10 16.28
C ASP A 156 1.72 12.34 16.64
N GLU A 157 2.59 11.35 16.46
CA GLU A 157 4.03 11.51 16.71
C GLU A 157 4.69 12.44 15.67
N ALA A 158 4.33 12.33 14.39
CA ALA A 158 4.81 13.23 13.35
C ALA A 158 4.35 14.67 13.58
N ASN A 159 3.08 14.89 13.98
CA ASN A 159 2.54 16.22 14.33
C ASN A 159 3.26 16.85 15.52
N LYS A 160 3.64 16.05 16.54
CA LYS A 160 4.45 16.55 17.68
C LYS A 160 5.84 17.00 17.22
N ALA A 161 6.41 16.31 16.24
CA ALA A 161 7.70 16.67 15.64
C ALA A 161 7.59 17.82 14.61
N GLY A 162 6.37 18.17 14.18
CA GLY A 162 6.14 19.21 13.17
C GLY A 162 6.51 18.80 11.77
N ILE A 163 6.47 17.49 11.44
CA ILE A 163 6.82 16.95 10.12
C ILE A 163 5.60 16.34 9.42
N PRO A 164 5.52 16.42 8.07
CA PRO A 164 4.44 15.82 7.30
C PRO A 164 4.55 14.30 7.22
N VAL A 165 3.36 13.66 7.12
CA VAL A 165 3.24 12.24 6.75
C VAL A 165 2.59 12.15 5.37
N PHE A 166 3.23 11.43 4.46
CA PHE A 166 2.68 11.08 3.16
C PHE A 166 2.07 9.68 3.21
N GLY A 167 0.88 9.53 2.65
CA GLY A 167 0.21 8.24 2.55
C GLY A 167 0.66 7.43 1.34
N SER A 168 0.23 6.21 1.27
CA SER A 168 0.40 5.33 0.10
C SER A 168 -0.92 5.13 -0.67
N GLU A 169 -2.05 5.56 -0.09
CA GLU A 169 -3.38 5.41 -0.70
C GLU A 169 -4.39 6.44 -0.13
N VAL A 170 -5.58 6.50 -0.73
CA VAL A 170 -6.57 7.54 -0.50
C VAL A 170 -7.11 7.61 0.94
N GLU A 171 -7.33 6.46 1.61
CA GLU A 171 -7.89 6.46 2.97
C GLU A 171 -6.89 7.00 4.00
N GLN A 172 -5.59 6.76 3.79
CA GLN A 172 -4.56 7.39 4.62
C GLN A 172 -4.52 8.92 4.43
N VAL A 173 -4.74 9.40 3.20
CA VAL A 173 -4.83 10.84 2.93
C VAL A 173 -6.07 11.44 3.60
N LYS A 174 -7.22 10.79 3.52
CA LYS A 174 -8.43 11.20 4.27
C LYS A 174 -8.19 11.26 5.78
N ALA A 175 -7.46 10.29 6.31
CA ALA A 175 -7.16 10.17 7.75
C ALA A 175 -6.14 11.19 8.27
N GLY A 176 -5.46 11.94 7.38
CA GLY A 176 -4.57 13.03 7.78
C GLY A 176 -3.15 12.98 7.22
N CYS A 177 -2.83 12.06 6.31
CA CYS A 177 -1.64 12.19 5.48
C CYS A 177 -1.81 13.36 4.50
N VAL A 178 -0.73 14.10 4.21
CA VAL A 178 -0.82 15.34 3.43
C VAL A 178 -1.06 15.10 1.95
N ALA A 179 -0.48 14.04 1.39
CA ALA A 179 -0.66 13.63 0.00
C ALA A 179 -0.23 12.19 -0.24
N SER A 180 -0.62 11.62 -1.38
CA SER A 180 -0.11 10.35 -1.88
C SER A 180 -0.20 10.25 -3.40
N MET A 181 0.70 9.47 -4.01
CA MET A 181 0.57 8.93 -5.35
C MET A 181 -0.02 7.53 -5.23
N GLY A 182 -1.34 7.45 -5.15
CA GLY A 182 -2.08 6.23 -4.85
C GLY A 182 -2.84 5.67 -6.06
N LEU A 183 -3.48 4.54 -5.85
CA LEU A 183 -4.31 3.86 -6.85
C LEU A 183 -5.79 4.06 -6.53
N GLU A 184 -6.62 3.97 -7.57
CA GLU A 184 -8.07 3.97 -7.43
C GLU A 184 -8.58 2.54 -7.12
N TYR A 185 -8.86 2.26 -5.85
CA TYR A 185 -9.24 0.92 -5.37
C TYR A 185 -10.60 0.44 -5.89
N ILE A 186 -11.51 1.34 -6.28
CA ILE A 186 -12.78 0.94 -6.91
C ILE A 186 -12.50 0.32 -8.28
N GLU A 187 -11.59 0.91 -9.07
CA GLU A 187 -11.21 0.36 -10.37
C GLU A 187 -10.42 -0.95 -10.21
N LEU A 188 -9.53 -1.03 -9.21
CA LEU A 188 -8.84 -2.27 -8.86
C LEU A 188 -9.85 -3.39 -8.54
N GLY A 189 -10.84 -3.09 -7.71
CA GLY A 189 -11.90 -4.04 -7.36
C GLY A 189 -12.75 -4.47 -8.57
N LYS A 190 -13.07 -3.56 -9.49
CA LYS A 190 -13.76 -3.88 -10.74
C LYS A 190 -12.92 -4.79 -11.64
N GLN A 191 -11.62 -4.54 -11.73
CA GLN A 191 -10.68 -5.36 -12.50
C GLN A 191 -10.63 -6.78 -11.91
N THR A 192 -10.44 -6.90 -10.60
CA THR A 192 -10.48 -8.18 -9.88
C THR A 192 -11.79 -8.92 -10.10
N GLY A 193 -12.93 -8.22 -10.00
CA GLY A 193 -14.26 -8.78 -10.22
C GLY A 193 -14.45 -9.34 -11.63
N LYS A 194 -13.91 -8.66 -12.65
CA LYS A 194 -13.92 -9.17 -14.05
C LYS A 194 -13.08 -10.45 -14.17
N MET A 195 -11.94 -10.50 -13.52
CA MET A 195 -11.06 -11.68 -13.51
C MET A 195 -11.75 -12.85 -12.80
N ALA A 196 -12.33 -12.63 -11.63
CA ALA A 196 -13.12 -13.62 -10.90
C ALA A 196 -14.30 -14.14 -11.71
N ALA A 197 -15.02 -13.28 -12.43
CA ALA A 197 -16.12 -13.67 -13.28
C ALA A 197 -15.72 -14.58 -14.45
N LYS A 198 -14.56 -14.32 -15.08
CA LYS A 198 -14.01 -15.19 -16.14
C LYS A 198 -13.76 -16.62 -15.62
N VAL A 199 -13.15 -16.70 -14.41
CA VAL A 199 -12.83 -18.00 -13.82
C VAL A 199 -14.11 -18.74 -13.40
N LEU A 200 -15.07 -18.08 -12.77
CA LEU A 200 -16.35 -18.70 -12.36
C LEU A 200 -17.20 -19.17 -13.54
N LYS A 201 -17.11 -18.49 -14.70
CA LYS A 201 -17.79 -18.91 -15.93
C LYS A 201 -17.07 -20.02 -16.69
N GLY A 202 -15.87 -20.41 -16.25
CA GLY A 202 -15.04 -21.39 -16.96
C GLY A 202 -14.43 -20.87 -18.25
N GLU A 203 -14.38 -19.54 -18.45
CA GLU A 203 -13.77 -18.88 -19.60
C GLU A 203 -12.23 -18.90 -19.52
N ALA A 204 -11.69 -19.03 -18.29
CA ALA A 204 -10.27 -19.15 -18.00
C ALA A 204 -10.07 -19.89 -16.67
N LYS A 205 -8.84 -20.38 -16.42
CA LYS A 205 -8.44 -20.92 -15.11
C LYS A 205 -7.54 -19.93 -14.38
N ALA A 206 -7.67 -19.85 -13.07
CA ALA A 206 -6.80 -19.00 -12.26
C ALA A 206 -5.32 -19.36 -12.44
N SER A 207 -5.00 -20.65 -12.65
CA SER A 207 -3.65 -21.14 -12.91
C SER A 207 -3.07 -20.79 -14.30
N GLU A 208 -3.85 -20.15 -15.17
CA GLU A 208 -3.46 -19.76 -16.53
C GLU A 208 -3.48 -18.25 -16.75
N LEU A 209 -3.94 -17.48 -15.76
CA LEU A 209 -4.04 -16.03 -15.84
C LEU A 209 -2.91 -15.38 -15.05
N ASN A 210 -2.09 -14.58 -15.70
CA ASN A 210 -1.14 -13.71 -15.01
C ASN A 210 -1.90 -12.71 -14.13
N PHE A 211 -1.27 -12.27 -13.06
CA PHE A 211 -1.83 -11.16 -12.29
C PHE A 211 -1.81 -9.87 -13.13
N GLU A 212 -2.71 -8.97 -12.80
CA GLU A 212 -2.83 -7.67 -13.46
C GLU A 212 -2.44 -6.54 -12.49
N VAL A 213 -1.87 -5.47 -13.02
CA VAL A 213 -1.47 -4.28 -12.26
C VAL A 213 -2.26 -3.09 -12.81
N ILE A 214 -2.69 -2.16 -11.92
CA ILE A 214 -3.11 -0.83 -12.34
C ILE A 214 -1.84 0.02 -12.48
N SER A 215 -1.61 0.58 -13.65
CA SER A 215 -0.31 1.15 -14.02
C SER A 215 -0.17 2.65 -13.75
N GLU A 216 -1.25 3.39 -13.54
CA GLU A 216 -1.19 4.85 -13.43
C GLU A 216 -1.62 5.31 -12.03
N PRO A 217 -0.66 5.82 -11.21
CA PRO A 217 -1.00 6.40 -9.92
C PRO A 217 -1.70 7.75 -10.11
N SER A 218 -2.58 8.08 -9.19
CA SER A 218 -3.28 9.36 -9.11
C SER A 218 -2.84 10.14 -7.88
N LEU A 219 -2.80 11.47 -8.00
CA LEU A 219 -2.48 12.36 -6.89
C LEU A 219 -3.71 12.56 -6.00
N TYR A 220 -3.56 12.25 -4.72
CA TYR A 220 -4.53 12.53 -3.65
C TYR A 220 -3.91 13.53 -2.68
N VAL A 221 -4.70 14.51 -2.21
CA VAL A 221 -4.22 15.63 -1.39
C VAL A 221 -5.19 15.93 -0.25
N ASN A 222 -4.68 16.20 0.95
CA ASN A 222 -5.46 16.70 2.07
C ASN A 222 -4.96 18.09 2.48
N PHE A 223 -5.70 19.13 2.09
CA PHE A 223 -5.36 20.52 2.39
C PHE A 223 -5.48 20.84 3.88
N ALA A 224 -6.47 20.25 4.58
CA ALA A 224 -6.61 20.43 6.02
C ALA A 224 -5.44 19.82 6.80
N ALA A 225 -4.91 18.68 6.35
CA ALA A 225 -3.73 18.06 6.95
C ALA A 225 -2.47 18.92 6.76
N ALA A 226 -2.29 19.49 5.56
CA ALA A 226 -1.19 20.41 5.27
C ALA A 226 -1.30 21.71 6.11
N GLU A 227 -2.48 22.32 6.16
CA GLU A 227 -2.73 23.52 6.95
C GLU A 227 -2.45 23.30 8.45
N LYS A 228 -2.84 22.15 8.99
CA LYS A 228 -2.63 21.78 10.40
C LYS A 228 -1.17 21.85 10.85
N ILE A 229 -0.23 21.56 9.95
CA ILE A 229 1.21 21.60 10.23
C ILE A 229 1.91 22.80 9.61
N GLY A 230 1.16 23.73 8.99
CA GLY A 230 1.69 24.94 8.35
C GLY A 230 2.48 24.64 7.06
N LEU A 231 2.19 23.54 6.37
CA LEU A 231 2.84 23.16 5.13
C LEU A 231 2.11 23.78 3.93
N GLU A 232 2.86 24.51 3.10
CA GLU A 232 2.35 25.01 1.83
C GLU A 232 2.51 23.95 0.74
N LEU A 233 1.41 23.57 0.10
CA LEU A 233 1.40 22.65 -1.03
C LEU A 233 1.53 23.41 -2.36
N PRO A 234 2.09 22.80 -3.42
CA PRO A 234 2.15 23.39 -4.74
C PRO A 234 0.76 23.85 -5.24
N GLU A 235 0.68 25.05 -5.82
CA GLU A 235 -0.62 25.64 -6.25
C GLU A 235 -1.37 24.75 -7.26
N ASN A 236 -0.64 24.09 -8.14
CA ASN A 236 -1.21 23.18 -9.14
C ASN A 236 -1.90 21.96 -8.51
N TYR A 237 -1.62 21.59 -7.25
CA TYR A 237 -2.29 20.47 -6.59
C TYR A 237 -3.79 20.68 -6.39
N LYS A 238 -4.25 21.95 -6.41
CA LYS A 238 -5.69 22.28 -6.40
C LYS A 238 -6.42 21.85 -7.68
N THR A 239 -5.70 21.77 -8.79
CA THR A 239 -6.25 21.44 -10.12
C THR A 239 -5.85 20.04 -10.59
N ASP A 240 -4.66 19.58 -10.20
CA ASP A 240 -4.05 18.36 -10.73
C ASP A 240 -4.37 17.14 -9.85
N ALA A 241 -4.82 17.35 -8.61
CA ALA A 241 -5.24 16.25 -7.76
C ALA A 241 -6.46 15.53 -8.33
N TYR A 242 -6.38 14.20 -8.43
CA TYR A 242 -7.51 13.36 -8.78
C TYR A 242 -8.63 13.51 -7.74
N GLN A 243 -8.26 13.60 -6.46
CA GLN A 243 -9.17 13.90 -5.37
C GLN A 243 -8.46 14.70 -4.27
N SER A 244 -9.17 15.69 -3.71
CA SER A 244 -8.69 16.51 -2.60
C SER A 244 -9.67 16.49 -1.44
N PHE A 245 -9.13 16.74 -0.23
CA PHE A 245 -9.89 16.76 1.03
C PHE A 245 -9.57 18.06 1.79
N ASP A 246 -10.61 18.70 2.32
CA ASP A 246 -10.55 19.89 3.15
C ASP A 246 -10.88 19.59 4.63
N GLU A 247 -10.90 18.31 4.99
CA GLU A 247 -11.12 17.82 6.35
C GLU A 247 -10.29 16.57 6.63
N ILE A 248 -10.04 16.29 7.91
CA ILE A 248 -9.40 15.07 8.38
C ILE A 248 -10.49 14.16 8.95
N VAL A 249 -10.65 12.99 8.37
CA VAL A 249 -11.63 11.99 8.80
C VAL A 249 -10.94 11.00 9.73
N VAL A 250 -11.10 11.17 11.04
CA VAL A 250 -10.59 10.22 12.03
C VAL A 250 -11.48 8.97 12.00
N GLN A 251 -10.88 7.81 11.76
CA GLN A 251 -11.57 6.51 11.75
C GLN A 251 -11.61 5.90 13.15
#